data_8ed5e19cf38285cfdd463c8efd810d1e
#
_entry.id   8ed5e19cf38285cfdd463c8efd810d1e
#
_cell.length_a   1.000
_cell.length_b   1.000
_cell.length_c   1.000
_cell.angle_alpha   90.00
_cell.angle_beta   90.00
_cell.angle_gamma   90.00
#
_symmetry.space_group_name_H-M   'P 1'
#
loop_
_entity.id
_entity.type
_entity.pdbx_description
1 polymer ?
#
loop_
_entity_poly.entity_id
_entity_poly.type
_entity_poly.pdbx_seq_one_letter_code
_entity_poly.pdbx_strand_id
1 'polypeptide(L)'
;MKKHSIAAQRLLVELDAELAANGAAAGRSLGWSASERQIISMAADAIDRGVELAAAYAEAVDVKDKIKVSREIRLQEMATTRLLSKVSTAVPAPESLRSIKARNAVNKRWHPDAG
;
A
#
# COMPACT_ATOMS: atom_id res chain seq x y z
N MET A 1 6.77 3.42 -21.10
CA MET A 1 6.66 3.48 -19.64
C MET A 1 5.55 4.42 -19.23
N LYS A 2 4.56 3.94 -18.52
CA LYS A 2 3.44 4.77 -18.09
C LYS A 2 3.89 5.73 -16.99
N LYS A 3 3.70 7.03 -17.21
CA LYS A 3 4.02 8.04 -16.22
C LYS A 3 2.85 8.17 -15.23
N HIS A 4 3.14 8.07 -13.95
CA HIS A 4 2.12 8.25 -12.91
C HIS A 4 1.65 9.70 -12.82
N SER A 5 0.43 9.89 -12.35
CA SER A 5 -0.13 11.21 -12.06
C SER A 5 0.69 11.91 -10.97
N ILE A 6 0.54 13.22 -10.87
CA ILE A 6 1.22 14.01 -9.82
C ILE A 6 0.80 13.52 -8.43
N ALA A 7 -0.48 13.16 -8.26
CA ALA A 7 -0.99 12.63 -6.99
C ALA A 7 -0.29 11.32 -6.62
N ALA A 8 -0.13 10.40 -7.58
CA ALA A 8 0.55 9.13 -7.34
C ALA A 8 2.04 9.34 -7.07
N GLN A 9 2.70 10.21 -7.84
CA GLN A 9 4.11 10.54 -7.64
C GLN A 9 4.35 11.12 -6.25
N ARG A 10 3.46 11.99 -5.79
CA ARG A 10 3.54 12.60 -4.45
C ARG A 10 3.46 11.53 -3.35
N LEU A 11 2.53 10.59 -3.49
CA LEU A 11 2.40 9.49 -2.54
C LEU A 11 3.69 8.66 -2.46
N LEU A 12 4.26 8.31 -3.62
CA LEU A 12 5.49 7.52 -3.68
C LEU A 12 6.64 8.22 -2.97
N VAL A 13 6.80 9.53 -3.21
CA VAL A 13 7.84 10.34 -2.57
C VAL A 13 7.61 10.41 -1.06
N GLU A 14 6.38 10.63 -0.62
CA GLU A 14 6.05 10.73 0.80
C GLU A 14 6.29 9.40 1.55
N LEU A 15 5.93 8.27 0.94
CA LEU A 15 6.18 6.95 1.53
C LEU A 15 7.67 6.67 1.68
N ASP A 16 8.45 6.96 0.64
CA ASP A 16 9.90 6.75 0.69
C ASP A 16 10.56 7.66 1.73
N ALA A 17 10.13 8.92 1.83
CA ALA A 17 10.64 9.86 2.80
C ALA A 17 10.31 9.44 4.23
N GLU A 18 9.10 8.97 4.47
CA GLU A 18 8.66 8.50 5.79
C GLU A 18 9.44 7.26 6.21
N LEU A 19 9.62 6.31 5.29
CA LEU A 19 10.41 5.11 5.55
C LEU A 19 11.87 5.46 5.90
N ALA A 20 12.46 6.36 5.12
CA ALA A 20 13.85 6.81 5.34
C ALA A 20 13.99 7.52 6.69
N ALA A 21 13.04 8.39 7.05
CA ALA A 21 13.05 9.10 8.33
C ALA A 21 12.93 8.14 9.52
N ASN A 22 12.04 7.17 9.43
CA ASN A 22 11.86 6.16 10.47
C ASN A 22 13.10 5.28 10.61
N GLY A 23 13.73 4.92 9.51
CA GLY A 23 14.98 4.17 9.52
C GLY A 23 16.11 4.96 10.17
N ALA A 24 16.27 6.23 9.78
CA ALA A 24 17.30 7.11 10.34
C ALA A 24 17.13 7.29 11.86
N ALA A 25 15.88 7.50 12.32
CA ALA A 25 15.59 7.64 13.74
C ALA A 25 15.94 6.37 14.54
N ALA A 26 15.85 5.20 13.92
CA ALA A 26 16.19 3.92 14.55
C ALA A 26 17.65 3.50 14.30
N GLY A 27 18.44 4.29 13.57
CA GLY A 27 19.81 3.94 13.18
C GLY A 27 19.88 2.76 12.22
N ARG A 28 18.84 2.56 11.41
CA ARG A 28 18.73 1.43 10.49
C ARG A 28 18.41 1.92 9.07
N SER A 29 18.89 1.18 8.09
CA SER A 29 18.49 1.38 6.69
C SER A 29 17.27 0.49 6.43
N LEU A 30 16.14 1.11 6.13
CA LEU A 30 14.90 0.40 5.82
C LEU A 30 14.60 0.46 4.32
N GLY A 31 14.09 -0.63 3.77
CA GLY A 31 13.66 -0.72 2.39
C GLY A 31 12.34 -1.47 2.28
N TRP A 32 11.70 -1.36 1.13
CA TRP A 32 10.47 -2.09 0.85
C TRP A 32 10.77 -3.52 0.46
N SER A 33 9.99 -4.47 0.96
CA SER A 33 10.02 -5.84 0.46
C SER A 33 9.46 -5.91 -0.96
N ALA A 34 9.68 -7.02 -1.65
CA ALA A 34 9.12 -7.22 -2.98
C ALA A 34 7.59 -7.15 -2.96
N SER A 35 6.95 -7.73 -1.93
CA SER A 35 5.49 -7.68 -1.76
C SER A 35 5.01 -6.26 -1.55
N GLU A 36 5.71 -5.49 -0.71
CA GLU A 36 5.35 -4.09 -0.45
C GLU A 36 5.51 -3.23 -1.70
N ARG A 37 6.58 -3.43 -2.48
CA ARG A 37 6.76 -2.71 -3.74
C ARG A 37 5.61 -2.97 -4.71
N GLN A 38 5.15 -4.23 -4.78
CA GLN A 38 4.01 -4.59 -5.63
C GLN A 38 2.73 -3.91 -5.16
N ILE A 39 2.47 -3.89 -3.85
CA ILE A 39 1.30 -3.24 -3.27
C ILE A 39 1.34 -1.73 -3.52
N ILE A 40 2.49 -1.10 -3.34
CA ILE A 40 2.68 0.34 -3.58
C ILE A 40 2.43 0.67 -5.06
N SER A 41 2.93 -0.17 -5.97
CA SER A 41 2.68 -0.01 -7.40
C SER A 41 1.19 -0.09 -7.74
N MET A 42 0.48 -1.05 -7.15
CA MET A 42 -0.97 -1.19 -7.32
C MET A 42 -1.73 0.02 -6.76
N ALA A 43 -1.29 0.55 -5.62
CA ALA A 43 -1.89 1.75 -5.03
C ALA A 43 -1.69 2.97 -5.93
N ALA A 44 -0.50 3.13 -6.50
CA ALA A 44 -0.21 4.21 -7.45
C ALA A 44 -1.11 4.12 -8.69
N ASP A 45 -1.29 2.91 -9.23
CA ASP A 45 -2.18 2.69 -10.37
C ASP A 45 -3.64 3.00 -10.02
N ALA A 46 -4.08 2.64 -8.82
CA ALA A 46 -5.43 2.96 -8.35
C ALA A 46 -5.64 4.48 -8.23
N ILE A 47 -4.64 5.21 -7.76
CA ILE A 47 -4.69 6.67 -7.68
C ILE A 47 -4.75 7.27 -9.09
N ASP A 48 -3.96 6.77 -10.04
CA ASP A 48 -3.98 7.21 -11.43
C ASP A 48 -5.37 7.01 -12.04
N ARG A 49 -5.98 5.86 -11.79
CA ARG A 49 -7.34 5.58 -12.24
C ARG A 49 -8.35 6.54 -11.61
N GLY A 50 -8.17 6.86 -10.33
CA GLY A 50 -9.00 7.84 -9.63
C GLY A 50 -8.92 9.23 -10.26
N VAL A 51 -7.73 9.65 -10.68
CA VAL A 51 -7.53 10.94 -11.38
C VAL A 51 -8.27 10.96 -12.71
N GLU A 52 -8.18 9.86 -13.48
CA GLU A 52 -8.91 9.73 -14.76
C GLU A 52 -10.42 9.79 -14.54
N LEU A 53 -10.92 9.11 -13.50
CA LEU A 53 -12.35 9.11 -13.17
C LEU A 53 -12.83 10.48 -12.71
N ALA A 54 -12.03 11.22 -11.95
CA ALA A 54 -12.38 12.58 -11.54
C ALA A 54 -12.53 13.51 -12.75
N ALA A 55 -11.64 13.37 -13.74
CA ALA A 55 -11.74 14.13 -14.99
C ALA A 55 -12.99 13.75 -15.76
N ALA A 56 -13.30 12.45 -15.84
CA ALA A 56 -14.51 11.95 -16.49
C ALA A 56 -15.78 12.46 -15.80
N TYR A 57 -15.78 12.54 -14.48
CA TYR A 57 -16.89 13.09 -13.71
C TYR A 57 -17.12 14.57 -14.06
N ALA A 58 -16.04 15.35 -14.13
CA ALA A 58 -16.11 16.76 -14.45
C ALA A 58 -16.68 17.02 -15.87
N GLU A 59 -16.42 16.12 -16.81
CA GLU A 59 -16.89 16.22 -18.18
C GLU A 59 -18.28 15.64 -18.39
N ALA A 60 -18.77 14.81 -17.48
CA ALA A 60 -20.08 14.19 -17.61
C ALA A 60 -21.20 15.24 -17.46
N VAL A 61 -22.14 15.22 -18.41
CA VAL A 61 -23.27 16.17 -18.44
C VAL A 61 -24.52 15.53 -17.86
N ASP A 62 -24.71 14.24 -18.13
CA ASP A 62 -25.88 13.48 -17.70
C ASP A 62 -25.72 13.02 -16.24
N VAL A 63 -26.78 13.20 -15.44
CA VAL A 63 -26.81 12.77 -14.04
C VAL A 63 -26.54 11.27 -13.92
N LYS A 64 -27.07 10.46 -14.83
CA LYS A 64 -26.87 9.01 -14.85
C LYS A 64 -25.40 8.66 -14.98
N ASP A 65 -24.68 9.33 -15.88
CA ASP A 65 -23.25 9.12 -16.08
C ASP A 65 -22.45 9.61 -14.88
N LYS A 66 -22.83 10.74 -14.29
CA LYS A 66 -22.20 11.25 -13.06
C LYS A 66 -22.32 10.25 -11.91
N ILE A 67 -23.49 9.63 -11.75
CA ILE A 67 -23.70 8.60 -10.71
C ILE A 67 -22.80 7.40 -10.96
N LYS A 68 -22.70 6.92 -12.19
CA LYS A 68 -21.82 5.80 -12.57
C LYS A 68 -20.36 6.09 -12.21
N VAL A 69 -19.87 7.25 -12.66
CA VAL A 69 -18.47 7.64 -12.41
C VAL A 69 -18.22 7.83 -10.92
N SER A 70 -19.16 8.43 -10.21
CA SER A 70 -19.06 8.61 -8.75
C SER A 70 -18.92 7.28 -8.00
N ARG A 71 -19.64 6.25 -8.43
CA ARG A 71 -19.51 4.90 -7.84
C ARG A 71 -18.12 4.33 -8.10
N GLU A 72 -17.59 4.48 -9.31
CA GLU A 72 -16.24 4.01 -9.66
C GLU A 72 -15.17 4.75 -8.86
N ILE A 73 -15.31 6.07 -8.66
CA ILE A 73 -14.40 6.86 -7.84
C ILE A 73 -14.35 6.28 -6.42
N ARG A 74 -15.52 6.00 -5.84
CA ARG A 74 -15.62 5.45 -4.50
C ARG A 74 -14.92 4.08 -4.39
N LEU A 75 -15.12 3.22 -5.39
CA LEU A 75 -14.47 1.91 -5.42
C LEU A 75 -12.95 2.04 -5.50
N GLN A 76 -12.44 2.99 -6.29
CA GLN A 76 -10.99 3.24 -6.40
C GLN A 76 -10.42 3.80 -5.10
N GLU A 77 -11.13 4.70 -4.43
CA GLU A 77 -10.71 5.23 -3.13
C GLU A 77 -10.63 4.13 -2.08
N MET A 78 -11.64 3.25 -2.05
CA MET A 78 -11.65 2.10 -1.14
C MET A 78 -10.52 1.14 -1.43
N ALA A 79 -10.25 0.86 -2.72
CA ALA A 79 -9.15 -0.01 -3.14
C ALA A 79 -7.80 0.57 -2.71
N THR A 80 -7.59 1.86 -2.93
CA THR A 80 -6.36 2.56 -2.54
C THR A 80 -6.14 2.49 -1.03
N THR A 81 -7.17 2.79 -0.24
CA THR A 81 -7.11 2.73 1.22
C THR A 81 -6.75 1.31 1.70
N ARG A 82 -7.40 0.30 1.10
CA ARG A 82 -7.14 -1.10 1.45
C ARG A 82 -5.70 -1.50 1.13
N LEU A 83 -5.19 -1.11 -0.02
CA LEU A 83 -3.81 -1.41 -0.41
C LEU A 83 -2.81 -0.73 0.52
N LEU A 84 -3.01 0.55 0.81
CA LEU A 84 -2.11 1.31 1.68
C LEU A 84 -2.12 0.78 3.12
N SER A 85 -3.22 0.21 3.58
CA SER A 85 -3.30 -0.40 4.91
C SER A 85 -2.35 -1.59 5.08
N LYS A 86 -1.89 -2.17 3.98
CA LYS A 86 -0.98 -3.32 3.98
C LYS A 86 0.49 -2.92 3.96
N VAL A 87 0.78 -1.62 3.90
CA VAL A 87 2.14 -1.09 3.85
C VAL A 87 2.41 -0.32 5.14
N SER A 88 3.56 -0.57 5.76
CA SER A 88 3.97 0.13 6.97
C SER A 88 5.34 0.76 6.78
N THR A 89 5.47 2.01 7.21
CA THR A 89 6.75 2.73 7.27
C THR A 89 7.39 2.60 8.64
N ALA A 90 6.68 1.98 9.59
CA ALA A 90 7.17 1.81 10.95
C ALA A 90 8.32 0.81 11.02
N VAL A 91 9.24 1.04 11.96
CA VAL A 91 10.30 0.08 12.25
C VAL A 91 9.65 -1.15 12.87
N PRO A 92 9.94 -2.37 12.37
CA PRO A 92 9.39 -3.58 12.96
C PRO A 92 9.76 -3.69 14.44
N ALA A 93 8.75 -3.98 15.28
CA ALA A 93 8.99 -4.21 16.71
C ALA A 93 9.79 -5.50 16.90
N PRO A 94 10.69 -5.55 17.90
CA PRO A 94 11.38 -6.79 18.24
C PRO A 94 10.35 -7.86 18.62
N GLU A 95 10.54 -9.07 18.12
CA GLU A 95 9.67 -10.19 18.49
C GLU A 95 9.81 -10.52 19.97
N SER A 96 8.68 -10.69 20.66
CA SER A 96 8.70 -11.17 22.05
C SER A 96 9.05 -12.66 22.07
N LEU A 97 9.59 -13.13 23.20
CA LEU A 97 9.85 -14.56 23.41
C LEU A 97 8.58 -15.39 23.20
N ARG A 98 7.42 -14.85 23.60
CA ARG A 98 6.14 -15.51 23.43
C ARG A 98 5.79 -15.70 21.95
N SER A 99 6.02 -14.67 21.14
CA SER A 99 5.78 -14.74 19.69
C SER A 99 6.72 -15.74 19.01
N ILE A 100 7.99 -15.75 19.40
CA ILE A 100 8.99 -16.69 18.88
C ILE A 100 8.59 -18.13 19.23
N LYS A 101 8.18 -18.37 20.47
CA LYS A 101 7.73 -19.71 20.90
C LYS A 101 6.49 -20.16 20.14
N ALA A 102 5.52 -19.28 19.96
CA ALA A 102 4.30 -19.59 19.22
C ALA A 102 4.60 -19.94 17.78
N ARG A 103 5.48 -19.17 17.11
CA ARG A 103 5.91 -19.43 15.74
C ARG A 103 6.64 -20.76 15.63
N ASN A 104 7.56 -21.05 16.55
CA ASN A 104 8.31 -22.29 16.57
C ASN A 104 7.39 -23.50 16.79
N ALA A 105 6.39 -23.38 17.66
CA ALA A 105 5.40 -24.43 17.90
C ALA A 105 4.60 -24.74 16.63
N VAL A 106 4.15 -23.72 15.90
CA VAL A 106 3.44 -23.88 14.62
C VAL A 106 4.33 -24.53 13.57
N ASN A 107 5.57 -24.05 13.44
CA ASN A 107 6.53 -24.60 12.47
C ASN A 107 6.84 -26.07 12.78
N LYS A 108 6.98 -26.42 14.06
CA LYS A 108 7.25 -27.80 14.49
C LYS A 108 6.08 -28.73 14.17
N ARG A 109 4.85 -28.22 14.27
CA ARG A 109 3.64 -28.98 13.93
C ARG A 109 3.54 -29.28 12.43
N TRP A 110 3.83 -28.30 11.59
CA TRP A 110 3.67 -28.40 10.13
C TRP A 110 4.92 -28.94 9.42
N HIS A 111 6.08 -28.87 10.08
CA HIS A 111 7.38 -29.33 9.55
C HIS A 111 8.09 -30.17 10.59
N PRO A 112 7.56 -31.37 10.94
CA PRO A 112 8.11 -32.18 12.02
C PRO A 112 9.53 -32.65 11.78
N ASP A 113 9.99 -32.70 10.52
CA ASP A 113 11.34 -33.12 10.15
C ASP A 113 12.32 -31.95 10.07
N ALA A 114 11.86 -30.70 10.23
CA ALA A 114 12.70 -29.50 10.27
C ALA A 114 13.14 -29.27 11.71
N GLY A 115 14.12 -30.02 12.12
CA GLY A 115 14.66 -30.01 13.48
C GLY A 115 15.31 -28.70 13.91
#